data_116ee23728bb5ba1312912f1b942727e
#
_entry.id   116ee23728bb5ba1312912f1b942727e
#
_cell.length_a   1.000
_cell.length_b   1.000
_cell.length_c   1.000
_cell.angle_alpha   90.00
_cell.angle_beta   90.00
_cell.angle_gamma   90.00
#
_symmetry.space_group_name_H-M   'P 1'
#
loop_
_entity.id
_entity.type
_entity.pdbx_description
1 polymer ?
#
loop_
_entity_poly.entity_id
_entity_poly.type
_entity_poly.pdbx_seq_one_letter_code
_entity_poly.pdbx_strand_id
1 'polypeptide(L)'
;MRRRARNIVIGIAAFLVVAYLAIGLAGYLVIGNVRGSCGEHAVNRPDKIVYVDHWPPIDLSRYATSPYEAVRFPSRQPGINIAGWWIEGDPGAPAVILVHGLDGCKNAIDVLVPAGMLWRNGFSVLMIDLRNIGESDFVDGRSAAGNTEYQDVLGAWDWLVTYKGFSPEHIGIFGESLGGATSLFAFAAEPRIAALFLESTYADLEQVVAEDLKNQGFPEFLASSAILMGRVIGHRNLLARDPVEVIRQVGNRPIYVVHSQEDTRVPIDQARELVAAARAAGDNVTAWFTDHGEHVQTPAAYPEEFEQRLVGFFRQSLGQP
;
A
#
# COMPACT_ATOMS: atom_id res chain seq x y z
N MET A 1 -12.52 -26.15 50.66
CA MET A 1 -11.42 -26.26 49.66
C MET A 1 -11.90 -25.96 48.23
N ARG A 2 -12.94 -26.61 47.70
CA ARG A 2 -13.38 -26.43 46.28
C ARG A 2 -13.73 -24.97 45.87
N ARG A 3 -14.36 -24.16 46.74
CA ARG A 3 -14.74 -22.77 46.44
C ARG A 3 -13.56 -21.82 46.35
N ARG A 4 -12.52 -21.98 47.20
CA ARG A 4 -11.26 -21.20 47.14
C ARG A 4 -10.48 -21.53 45.88
N ALA A 5 -10.34 -22.81 45.53
CA ALA A 5 -9.68 -23.24 44.32
C ALA A 5 -10.34 -22.69 43.07
N ARG A 6 -11.69 -22.71 43.01
CA ARG A 6 -12.45 -22.12 41.90
C ARG A 6 -12.24 -20.63 41.79
N ASN A 7 -12.21 -19.87 42.90
CA ASN A 7 -11.98 -18.42 42.87
C ASN A 7 -10.57 -18.08 42.40
N ILE A 8 -9.56 -18.89 42.80
CA ILE A 8 -8.19 -18.74 42.31
C ILE A 8 -8.12 -18.98 40.81
N VAL A 9 -8.74 -20.03 40.27
CA VAL A 9 -8.77 -20.33 38.83
C VAL A 9 -9.45 -19.21 38.07
N ILE A 10 -10.60 -18.70 38.56
CA ILE A 10 -11.29 -17.56 37.94
C ILE A 10 -10.38 -16.31 37.96
N GLY A 11 -9.71 -16.04 39.06
CA GLY A 11 -8.77 -14.90 39.16
C GLY A 11 -7.62 -14.99 38.17
N ILE A 12 -7.00 -16.17 38.04
CA ILE A 12 -5.93 -16.41 37.06
C ILE A 12 -6.46 -16.24 35.62
N ALA A 13 -7.62 -16.82 35.31
CA ALA A 13 -8.22 -16.69 33.98
C ALA A 13 -8.53 -15.23 33.65
N ALA A 14 -9.11 -14.48 34.58
CA ALA A 14 -9.37 -13.05 34.40
C ALA A 14 -8.07 -12.25 34.18
N PHE A 15 -7.03 -12.54 34.96
CA PHE A 15 -5.70 -11.91 34.80
C PHE A 15 -5.12 -12.18 33.41
N LEU A 16 -5.16 -13.43 32.94
CA LEU A 16 -4.65 -13.80 31.61
C LEU A 16 -5.40 -13.10 30.49
N VAL A 17 -6.75 -12.98 30.60
CA VAL A 17 -7.56 -12.23 29.62
C VAL A 17 -7.18 -10.75 29.61
N VAL A 18 -7.06 -10.13 30.77
CA VAL A 18 -6.65 -8.71 30.88
C VAL A 18 -5.25 -8.49 30.30
N ALA A 19 -4.31 -9.38 30.61
CA ALA A 19 -2.95 -9.32 30.07
C ALA A 19 -2.95 -9.46 28.54
N TYR A 20 -3.70 -10.42 27.99
CA TYR A 20 -3.85 -10.62 26.55
C TYR A 20 -4.41 -9.37 25.85
N LEU A 21 -5.45 -8.75 26.41
CA LEU A 21 -6.04 -7.52 25.85
C LEU A 21 -5.08 -6.30 26.00
N ALA A 22 -4.37 -6.20 27.10
CA ALA A 22 -3.41 -5.11 27.31
C ALA A 22 -2.22 -5.18 26.33
N ILE A 23 -1.70 -6.39 26.09
CA ILE A 23 -0.66 -6.62 25.08
C ILE A 23 -1.19 -6.32 23.68
N GLY A 24 -2.41 -6.78 23.36
CA GLY A 24 -3.06 -6.46 22.08
C GLY A 24 -3.26 -4.95 21.88
N LEU A 25 -3.64 -4.23 22.94
CA LEU A 25 -3.73 -2.76 22.88
C LEU A 25 -2.36 -2.12 22.60
N ALA A 26 -1.30 -2.57 23.27
CA ALA A 26 0.04 -2.08 22.99
C ALA A 26 0.46 -2.37 21.54
N GLY A 27 0.21 -3.57 21.03
CA GLY A 27 0.46 -3.94 19.64
C GLY A 27 -0.32 -3.05 18.66
N TYR A 28 -1.62 -2.84 18.87
CA TYR A 28 -2.42 -1.94 18.05
C TYR A 28 -1.89 -0.49 18.07
N LEU A 29 -1.47 0.00 19.25
CA LEU A 29 -0.92 1.36 19.37
C LEU A 29 0.42 1.52 18.65
N VAL A 30 1.19 0.46 18.50
CA VAL A 30 2.46 0.47 17.75
C VAL A 30 2.22 0.33 16.26
N ILE A 31 1.51 -0.72 15.84
CA ILE A 31 1.31 -1.06 14.41
C ILE A 31 0.35 -0.07 13.72
N GLY A 32 -0.70 0.37 14.42
CA GLY A 32 -1.69 1.29 13.87
C GLY A 32 -1.28 2.76 13.88
N ASN A 33 -0.14 3.12 14.48
CA ASN A 33 0.30 4.50 14.60
C ASN A 33 1.14 4.91 13.39
N VAL A 34 0.57 5.72 12.51
CA VAL A 34 1.31 6.37 11.42
C VAL A 34 1.83 7.72 11.91
N ARG A 35 3.15 7.88 11.93
CA ARG A 35 3.80 9.02 12.61
C ARG A 35 3.76 10.33 11.82
N GLY A 36 3.12 10.37 10.67
CA GLY A 36 2.94 11.58 9.87
C GLY A 36 4.20 12.12 9.19
N SER A 37 5.38 11.61 9.51
CA SER A 37 6.65 12.04 8.95
C SER A 37 7.17 11.05 7.92
N CYS A 38 7.83 11.56 6.88
CA CYS A 38 8.51 10.75 5.88
C CYS A 38 9.86 10.20 6.35
N GLY A 39 10.23 10.36 7.63
CA GLY A 39 11.50 9.88 8.18
C GLY A 39 12.70 10.34 7.36
N GLU A 40 13.60 9.42 7.03
CA GLU A 40 14.79 9.68 6.22
C GLU A 40 14.47 10.07 4.77
N HIS A 41 13.30 9.71 4.26
CA HIS A 41 12.84 10.07 2.92
C HIS A 41 12.44 11.55 2.79
N ALA A 42 12.27 12.29 3.89
CA ALA A 42 11.81 13.68 3.88
C ALA A 42 12.67 14.63 3.03
N VAL A 43 13.94 14.27 2.76
CA VAL A 43 14.86 15.05 1.92
C VAL A 43 14.68 14.77 0.42
N ASN A 44 13.98 13.70 0.06
CA ASN A 44 13.76 13.29 -1.31
C ASN A 44 12.66 14.12 -1.97
N ARG A 45 12.86 14.34 -3.25
CA ARG A 45 11.91 15.01 -4.15
C ARG A 45 12.03 14.38 -5.54
N PRO A 46 11.06 14.61 -6.44
CA PRO A 46 11.13 14.09 -7.79
C PRO A 46 12.42 14.46 -8.55
N ASP A 47 12.91 15.68 -8.35
CA ASP A 47 14.14 16.19 -8.99
C ASP A 47 15.43 15.83 -8.26
N LYS A 48 15.33 15.23 -7.05
CA LYS A 48 16.49 14.88 -6.23
C LYS A 48 16.19 13.68 -5.33
N ILE A 49 16.63 12.51 -5.74
CA ILE A 49 16.50 11.28 -4.96
C ILE A 49 17.82 10.98 -4.26
N VAL A 50 17.78 10.88 -2.93
CA VAL A 50 18.93 10.55 -2.09
C VAL A 50 18.81 9.09 -1.66
N TYR A 51 19.92 8.37 -1.72
CA TYR A 51 20.01 6.99 -1.30
C TYR A 51 19.66 6.82 0.19
N VAL A 52 19.03 5.70 0.53
CA VAL A 52 18.75 5.26 1.90
C VAL A 52 19.41 3.90 2.14
N ASP A 53 19.99 3.71 3.33
CA ASP A 53 20.91 2.62 3.64
C ASP A 53 20.34 1.19 3.41
N HIS A 54 19.03 1.01 3.55
CA HIS A 54 18.41 -0.31 3.41
C HIS A 54 18.03 -0.67 1.96
N TRP A 55 18.22 0.25 1.00
CA TRP A 55 17.95 -0.02 -0.42
C TRP A 55 19.19 -0.55 -1.15
N PRO A 56 19.05 -1.51 -2.09
CA PRO A 56 20.15 -1.93 -2.93
C PRO A 56 20.71 -0.75 -3.74
N PRO A 57 22.04 -0.67 -3.94
CA PRO A 57 22.66 0.45 -4.66
C PRO A 57 22.30 0.41 -6.15
N ILE A 58 21.54 1.41 -6.59
CA ILE A 58 21.23 1.67 -8.01
C ILE A 58 21.54 3.12 -8.36
N ASP A 59 21.68 3.43 -9.65
CA ASP A 59 21.85 4.80 -10.11
C ASP A 59 20.51 5.57 -10.05
N LEU A 60 20.26 6.21 -8.93
CA LEU A 60 19.04 6.98 -8.67
C LEU A 60 18.87 8.19 -9.57
N SER A 61 19.98 8.72 -10.15
CA SER A 61 19.92 9.88 -11.05
C SER A 61 19.11 9.59 -12.31
N ARG A 62 19.00 8.32 -12.70
CA ARG A 62 18.21 7.86 -13.86
C ARG A 62 16.70 8.03 -13.67
N TYR A 63 16.25 8.16 -12.43
CA TYR A 63 14.83 8.20 -12.05
C TYR A 63 14.38 9.57 -11.55
N ALA A 64 15.31 10.53 -11.44
CA ALA A 64 14.97 11.91 -11.11
C ALA A 64 14.12 12.53 -12.23
N THR A 65 13.07 13.24 -11.83
CA THR A 65 12.05 13.81 -12.74
C THR A 65 11.86 15.30 -12.51
N SER A 66 11.71 16.07 -13.59
CA SER A 66 11.52 17.53 -13.53
C SER A 66 10.95 18.05 -14.86
N PRO A 67 10.02 19.03 -14.86
CA PRO A 67 9.45 19.72 -13.69
C PRO A 67 8.36 18.89 -13.01
N TYR A 68 8.06 19.21 -11.75
CA TYR A 68 6.91 18.66 -11.02
C TYR A 68 6.10 19.76 -10.34
N GLU A 69 4.83 19.49 -10.09
CA GLU A 69 3.89 20.39 -9.42
C GLU A 69 3.43 19.78 -8.08
N ALA A 70 3.57 20.54 -6.99
CA ALA A 70 2.94 20.16 -5.72
C ALA A 70 1.44 20.48 -5.79
N VAL A 71 0.62 19.48 -5.56
CA VAL A 71 -0.83 19.57 -5.71
C VAL A 71 -1.56 19.19 -4.43
N ARG A 72 -2.76 19.73 -4.23
CA ARG A 72 -3.69 19.31 -3.17
C ARG A 72 -5.09 19.16 -3.76
N PHE A 73 -5.77 18.11 -3.36
CA PHE A 73 -7.12 17.80 -3.81
C PHE A 73 -7.91 17.10 -2.69
N PRO A 74 -9.25 17.15 -2.71
CA PRO A 74 -10.07 16.49 -1.70
C PRO A 74 -10.01 14.97 -1.87
N SER A 75 -9.95 14.24 -0.74
CA SER A 75 -10.35 12.85 -0.67
C SER A 75 -11.85 12.72 -0.99
N ARG A 76 -12.32 11.53 -1.43
CA ARG A 76 -13.78 11.28 -1.48
C ARG A 76 -14.42 11.29 -0.09
N GLN A 77 -13.65 11.11 0.98
CA GLN A 77 -14.12 11.37 2.33
C GLN A 77 -14.14 12.88 2.59
N PRO A 78 -15.31 13.49 2.87
CA PRO A 78 -15.43 14.94 3.08
C PRO A 78 -14.52 15.47 4.20
N GLY A 79 -13.95 16.66 3.98
CA GLY A 79 -13.15 17.36 4.99
C GLY A 79 -11.69 16.92 5.08
N ILE A 80 -11.22 16.09 4.16
CA ILE A 80 -9.83 15.62 4.09
C ILE A 80 -9.24 16.03 2.75
N ASN A 81 -8.07 16.68 2.77
CA ASN A 81 -7.30 17.03 1.57
C ASN A 81 -6.02 16.20 1.52
N ILE A 82 -5.72 15.73 0.34
CA ILE A 82 -4.58 14.88 0.00
C ILE A 82 -3.54 15.72 -0.73
N ALA A 83 -2.29 15.59 -0.32
CA ALA A 83 -1.15 16.19 -0.99
C ALA A 83 -0.53 15.19 -1.98
N GLY A 84 -0.03 15.70 -3.09
CA GLY A 84 0.65 14.90 -4.09
C GLY A 84 1.67 15.69 -4.87
N TRP A 85 2.46 14.97 -5.67
CA TRP A 85 3.32 15.52 -6.71
C TRP A 85 2.83 15.03 -8.06
N TRP A 86 2.49 15.98 -8.91
CA TRP A 86 2.13 15.75 -10.30
C TRP A 86 3.32 15.99 -11.22
N ILE A 87 3.57 15.06 -12.11
CA ILE A 87 4.57 15.17 -13.16
C ILE A 87 3.89 14.83 -14.47
N GLU A 88 3.84 15.81 -15.37
CA GLU A 88 3.23 15.64 -16.67
C GLU A 88 4.14 14.83 -17.60
N GLY A 89 3.55 13.87 -18.28
CA GLY A 89 4.22 13.04 -19.29
C GLY A 89 4.11 13.63 -20.69
N ASP A 90 4.25 12.78 -21.69
CA ASP A 90 4.09 13.17 -23.09
C ASP A 90 2.64 13.61 -23.40
N PRO A 91 2.43 14.50 -24.38
CA PRO A 91 1.08 14.94 -24.74
C PRO A 91 0.15 13.78 -25.11
N GLY A 92 -0.96 13.66 -24.37
CA GLY A 92 -1.94 12.58 -24.56
C GLY A 92 -1.57 11.25 -23.90
N ALA A 93 -0.45 11.19 -23.18
CA ALA A 93 -0.05 10.01 -22.43
C ALA A 93 -1.00 9.67 -21.28
N PRO A 94 -1.19 8.39 -20.94
CA PRO A 94 -1.96 7.97 -19.79
C PRO A 94 -1.29 8.36 -18.47
N ALA A 95 -2.07 8.33 -17.38
CA ALA A 95 -1.61 8.68 -16.05
C ALA A 95 -1.60 7.46 -15.11
N VAL A 96 -0.61 7.42 -14.21
CA VAL A 96 -0.53 6.41 -13.14
C VAL A 96 -0.47 7.12 -11.79
N ILE A 97 -1.36 6.70 -10.86
CA ILE A 97 -1.33 7.11 -9.46
C ILE A 97 -0.41 6.16 -8.71
N LEU A 98 0.54 6.69 -7.94
CA LEU A 98 1.44 5.89 -7.10
C LEU A 98 1.10 6.05 -5.62
N VAL A 99 0.94 4.92 -4.93
CA VAL A 99 0.46 4.85 -3.54
C VAL A 99 1.47 4.09 -2.68
N HIS A 100 2.06 4.80 -1.72
CA HIS A 100 3.08 4.29 -0.80
C HIS A 100 2.55 3.27 0.22
N GLY A 101 3.45 2.46 0.78
CA GLY A 101 3.17 1.51 1.84
C GLY A 101 3.00 2.13 3.23
N LEU A 102 2.89 1.27 4.25
CA LEU A 102 2.90 1.67 5.66
C LEU A 102 4.27 2.29 6.00
N ASP A 103 4.28 3.36 6.77
CA ASP A 103 5.48 4.14 7.13
C ASP A 103 6.18 4.83 5.95
N GLY A 104 5.66 4.67 4.72
CA GLY A 104 6.10 5.38 3.51
C GLY A 104 5.41 6.74 3.34
N CYS A 105 5.80 7.44 2.28
CA CYS A 105 5.18 8.68 1.80
C CYS A 105 5.52 8.88 0.31
N LYS A 106 4.96 9.89 -0.35
CA LYS A 106 5.30 10.21 -1.75
C LYS A 106 6.79 10.49 -1.99
N ASN A 107 7.56 10.78 -0.92
CA ASN A 107 9.00 11.03 -0.95
C ASN A 107 9.83 9.73 -0.89
N ALA A 108 9.19 8.59 -0.64
CA ALA A 108 9.89 7.33 -0.47
C ALA A 108 10.57 6.89 -1.79
N ILE A 109 11.73 6.25 -1.67
CA ILE A 109 12.53 5.83 -2.82
C ILE A 109 11.80 4.76 -3.64
N ASP A 110 11.05 3.90 -2.96
CA ASP A 110 10.18 2.84 -3.50
C ASP A 110 9.00 3.40 -4.32
N VAL A 111 8.59 4.64 -4.07
CA VAL A 111 7.61 5.37 -4.89
C VAL A 111 8.29 6.17 -6.01
N LEU A 112 9.40 6.86 -5.70
CA LEU A 112 10.06 7.76 -6.65
C LEU A 112 10.73 7.00 -7.80
N VAL A 113 11.28 5.82 -7.55
CA VAL A 113 11.94 5.01 -8.59
C VAL A 113 10.93 4.50 -9.62
N PRO A 114 9.81 3.83 -9.26
CA PRO A 114 8.77 3.48 -10.23
C PRO A 114 8.15 4.70 -10.93
N ALA A 115 7.98 5.84 -10.22
CA ALA A 115 7.51 7.08 -10.82
C ALA A 115 8.46 7.57 -11.93
N GLY A 116 9.78 7.57 -11.66
CA GLY A 116 10.79 7.92 -12.64
C GLY A 116 10.83 6.95 -13.83
N MET A 117 10.64 5.64 -13.58
CA MET A 117 10.54 4.63 -14.65
C MET A 117 9.37 4.91 -15.59
N LEU A 118 8.19 5.22 -15.03
CA LEU A 118 7.00 5.55 -15.80
C LEU A 118 7.17 6.86 -16.57
N TRP A 119 7.59 7.92 -15.89
CA TRP A 119 7.72 9.24 -16.49
C TRP A 119 8.72 9.28 -17.66
N ARG A 120 9.90 8.69 -17.51
CA ARG A 120 10.88 8.65 -18.60
C ARG A 120 10.44 7.79 -19.82
N ASN A 121 9.37 7.04 -19.65
CA ASN A 121 8.69 6.28 -20.70
C ASN A 121 7.40 6.94 -21.19
N GLY A 122 7.22 8.25 -20.89
CA GLY A 122 6.19 9.10 -21.41
C GLY A 122 4.93 9.21 -20.55
N PHE A 123 4.74 8.40 -19.51
CA PHE A 123 3.55 8.46 -18.66
C PHE A 123 3.50 9.72 -17.80
N SER A 124 2.30 10.24 -17.59
CA SER A 124 2.05 11.18 -16.50
C SER A 124 1.98 10.43 -15.17
N VAL A 125 2.50 11.00 -14.07
CA VAL A 125 2.49 10.34 -12.77
C VAL A 125 1.99 11.26 -11.66
N LEU A 126 1.19 10.69 -10.74
CA LEU A 126 0.69 11.37 -9.55
C LEU A 126 1.06 10.55 -8.31
N MET A 127 2.09 10.98 -7.59
CA MET A 127 2.46 10.40 -6.31
C MET A 127 1.70 11.09 -5.18
N ILE A 128 1.07 10.34 -4.28
CA ILE A 128 0.24 10.91 -3.21
C ILE A 128 0.75 10.51 -1.82
N ASP A 129 0.56 11.40 -0.85
CA ASP A 129 0.58 11.04 0.56
C ASP A 129 -0.83 10.61 0.98
N LEU A 130 -0.98 9.44 1.56
CA LEU A 130 -2.24 9.06 2.20
C LEU A 130 -2.51 9.96 3.43
N ARG A 131 -3.77 10.06 3.86
CA ARG A 131 -4.11 10.80 5.10
C ARG A 131 -3.21 10.42 6.26
N ASN A 132 -2.98 11.32 7.19
CA ASN A 132 -2.07 11.17 8.34
C ASN A 132 -0.58 11.12 8.00
N ILE A 133 -0.19 11.17 6.71
CA ILE A 133 1.20 11.04 6.24
C ILE A 133 1.62 12.29 5.49
N GLY A 134 2.91 12.64 5.61
CA GLY A 134 3.58 13.68 4.82
C GLY A 134 2.88 15.03 4.90
N GLU A 135 2.47 15.54 3.74
CA GLU A 135 1.82 16.84 3.60
C GLU A 135 0.28 16.75 3.48
N SER A 136 -0.30 15.53 3.52
CA SER A 136 -1.76 15.34 3.57
C SER A 136 -2.35 15.71 4.92
N ASP A 137 -3.67 15.90 4.96
CA ASP A 137 -4.34 16.27 6.20
C ASP A 137 -4.16 15.20 7.28
N PHE A 138 -3.77 15.67 8.47
CA PHE A 138 -3.66 14.84 9.66
C PHE A 138 -5.04 14.73 10.32
N VAL A 139 -5.57 13.53 10.42
CA VAL A 139 -6.89 13.23 11.02
C VAL A 139 -6.73 12.80 12.47
N ASP A 140 -5.98 11.72 12.71
CA ASP A 140 -5.77 11.15 14.05
C ASP A 140 -4.48 10.34 14.18
N GLY A 141 -3.65 10.29 13.14
CA GLY A 141 -2.38 9.58 13.11
C GLY A 141 -2.49 8.06 13.16
N ARG A 142 -3.61 7.50 12.70
CA ARG A 142 -3.83 6.05 12.71
C ARG A 142 -4.20 5.51 11.34
N SER A 143 -3.61 4.38 10.98
CA SER A 143 -3.99 3.61 9.81
C SER A 143 -5.28 2.81 10.07
N ALA A 144 -6.12 2.72 9.05
CA ALA A 144 -7.24 1.79 8.98
C ALA A 144 -6.92 0.59 8.06
N ALA A 145 -5.65 0.29 7.81
CA ALA A 145 -5.20 -0.77 6.91
C ALA A 145 -5.83 -0.68 5.50
N GLY A 146 -5.89 0.54 4.95
CA GLY A 146 -6.50 0.82 3.64
C GLY A 146 -8.02 0.98 3.65
N ASN A 147 -8.72 0.57 4.73
CA ASN A 147 -10.18 0.54 4.78
C ASN A 147 -10.86 1.92 4.78
N THR A 148 -10.13 2.99 5.04
CA THR A 148 -10.57 4.39 4.87
C THR A 148 -9.72 5.15 3.86
N GLU A 149 -8.43 4.82 3.79
CA GLU A 149 -7.42 5.45 2.95
C GLU A 149 -7.68 5.24 1.44
N TYR A 150 -8.42 4.18 1.05
CA TYR A 150 -8.80 3.99 -0.34
C TYR A 150 -9.60 5.17 -0.92
N GLN A 151 -10.28 5.94 -0.08
CA GLN A 151 -10.99 7.14 -0.51
C GLN A 151 -10.04 8.29 -0.89
N ASP A 152 -8.80 8.27 -0.40
CA ASP A 152 -7.76 9.22 -0.79
C ASP A 152 -7.26 8.93 -2.21
N VAL A 153 -7.09 7.64 -2.51
CA VAL A 153 -6.76 7.17 -3.87
C VAL A 153 -7.88 7.51 -4.86
N LEU A 154 -9.14 7.35 -4.43
CA LEU A 154 -10.29 7.76 -5.23
C LEU A 154 -10.35 9.28 -5.42
N GLY A 155 -9.95 10.08 -4.44
CA GLY A 155 -9.79 11.53 -4.57
C GLY A 155 -8.72 11.90 -5.61
N ALA A 156 -7.60 11.18 -5.64
CA ALA A 156 -6.57 11.35 -6.66
C ALA A 156 -7.10 11.01 -8.07
N TRP A 157 -7.86 9.92 -8.20
CA TRP A 157 -8.50 9.55 -9.45
C TRP A 157 -9.53 10.60 -9.90
N ASP A 158 -10.38 11.10 -8.99
CA ASP A 158 -11.33 12.18 -9.29
C ASP A 158 -10.63 13.45 -9.77
N TRP A 159 -9.49 13.79 -9.16
CA TRP A 159 -8.68 14.94 -9.53
C TRP A 159 -8.13 14.80 -10.96
N LEU A 160 -7.62 13.62 -11.33
CA LEU A 160 -7.16 13.35 -12.70
C LEU A 160 -8.30 13.47 -13.73
N VAL A 161 -9.46 12.89 -13.42
CA VAL A 161 -10.61 12.91 -14.34
C VAL A 161 -11.20 14.32 -14.47
N THR A 162 -11.45 15.00 -13.33
CA THR A 162 -12.23 16.25 -13.35
C THR A 162 -11.37 17.49 -13.54
N TYR A 163 -10.14 17.50 -13.03
CA TYR A 163 -9.28 18.69 -13.08
C TYR A 163 -8.24 18.60 -14.20
N LYS A 164 -7.60 17.45 -14.38
CA LYS A 164 -6.62 17.24 -15.47
C LYS A 164 -7.27 16.78 -16.79
N GLY A 165 -8.53 16.31 -16.76
CA GLY A 165 -9.30 15.94 -17.94
C GLY A 165 -8.94 14.58 -18.54
N PHE A 166 -8.33 13.68 -17.76
CA PHE A 166 -8.04 12.33 -18.22
C PHE A 166 -9.32 11.51 -18.41
N SER A 167 -9.41 10.77 -19.49
CA SER A 167 -10.41 9.73 -19.63
C SER A 167 -10.15 8.58 -18.66
N PRO A 168 -11.20 8.02 -18.01
CA PRO A 168 -11.06 6.95 -17.02
C PRO A 168 -10.23 5.76 -17.47
N GLU A 169 -10.36 5.36 -18.75
CA GLU A 169 -9.63 4.26 -19.37
C GLU A 169 -8.12 4.48 -19.50
N HIS A 170 -7.66 5.72 -19.33
CA HIS A 170 -6.24 6.09 -19.39
C HIS A 170 -5.63 6.33 -18.00
N ILE A 171 -6.29 5.89 -16.92
CA ILE A 171 -5.77 6.03 -15.54
C ILE A 171 -5.57 4.65 -14.91
N GLY A 172 -4.33 4.38 -14.52
CA GLY A 172 -3.93 3.20 -13.75
C GLY A 172 -3.46 3.55 -12.34
N ILE A 173 -3.29 2.53 -11.50
CA ILE A 173 -2.75 2.69 -10.16
C ILE A 173 -1.59 1.71 -9.97
N PHE A 174 -0.50 2.21 -9.40
CA PHE A 174 0.59 1.44 -8.80
C PHE A 174 0.47 1.56 -7.28
N GLY A 175 0.47 0.45 -6.56
CA GLY A 175 0.46 0.43 -5.12
C GLY A 175 1.40 -0.61 -4.55
N GLU A 176 2.10 -0.25 -3.49
CA GLU A 176 3.03 -1.14 -2.81
C GLU A 176 2.58 -1.47 -1.39
N SER A 177 2.82 -2.70 -0.94
CA SER A 177 2.54 -3.11 0.44
C SER A 177 1.12 -2.74 0.88
N LEU A 178 0.96 -1.97 1.97
CA LEU A 178 -0.33 -1.39 2.42
C LEU A 178 -0.96 -0.49 1.34
N GLY A 179 -0.15 0.26 0.59
CA GLY A 179 -0.63 1.07 -0.54
C GLY A 179 -1.21 0.20 -1.65
N GLY A 180 -0.69 -1.01 -1.83
CA GLY A 180 -1.26 -2.00 -2.75
C GLY A 180 -2.64 -2.48 -2.33
N ALA A 181 -2.83 -2.85 -1.07
CA ALA A 181 -4.15 -3.21 -0.53
C ALA A 181 -5.14 -2.02 -0.60
N THR A 182 -4.67 -0.80 -0.26
CA THR A 182 -5.44 0.43 -0.37
C THR A 182 -5.87 0.70 -1.83
N SER A 183 -4.96 0.50 -2.77
CA SER A 183 -5.21 0.63 -4.22
C SER A 183 -6.18 -0.41 -4.74
N LEU A 184 -6.09 -1.66 -4.27
CA LEU A 184 -7.03 -2.71 -4.60
C LEU A 184 -8.45 -2.38 -4.10
N PHE A 185 -8.58 -1.79 -2.90
CA PHE A 185 -9.88 -1.36 -2.38
C PHE A 185 -10.46 -0.19 -3.20
N ALA A 186 -9.62 0.75 -3.64
CA ALA A 186 -10.03 1.81 -4.56
C ALA A 186 -10.44 1.25 -5.93
N PHE A 187 -9.66 0.31 -6.47
CA PHE A 187 -9.92 -0.36 -7.74
C PHE A 187 -11.25 -1.11 -7.74
N ALA A 188 -11.57 -1.79 -6.63
CA ALA A 188 -12.87 -2.46 -6.47
C ALA A 188 -14.04 -1.46 -6.33
N ALA A 189 -13.83 -0.34 -5.61
CA ALA A 189 -14.86 0.65 -5.36
C ALA A 189 -15.17 1.55 -6.59
N GLU A 190 -14.21 1.69 -7.53
CA GLU A 190 -14.37 2.48 -8.75
C GLU A 190 -14.11 1.60 -9.99
N PRO A 191 -15.16 1.03 -10.60
CA PRO A 191 -15.01 0.13 -11.75
C PRO A 191 -14.40 0.77 -13.01
N ARG A 192 -14.33 2.09 -13.09
CA ARG A 192 -13.75 2.82 -14.24
C ARG A 192 -12.22 2.96 -14.16
N ILE A 193 -11.57 2.63 -13.02
CA ILE A 193 -10.11 2.55 -12.97
C ILE A 193 -9.66 1.41 -13.87
N ALA A 194 -8.75 1.69 -14.81
CA ALA A 194 -8.50 0.78 -15.93
C ALA A 194 -7.54 -0.36 -15.58
N ALA A 195 -6.52 -0.12 -14.75
CA ALA A 195 -5.48 -1.11 -14.48
C ALA A 195 -4.87 -0.94 -13.07
N LEU A 196 -4.40 -2.03 -12.48
CA LEU A 196 -3.80 -2.06 -11.15
C LEU A 196 -2.49 -2.85 -11.15
N PHE A 197 -1.41 -2.23 -10.67
CA PHE A 197 -0.12 -2.88 -10.45
C PHE A 197 0.16 -2.94 -8.94
N LEU A 198 0.41 -4.13 -8.42
CA LEU A 198 0.62 -4.42 -7.00
C LEU A 198 2.03 -4.93 -6.77
N GLU A 199 2.79 -4.27 -5.89
CA GLU A 199 4.10 -4.73 -5.43
C GLU A 199 4.06 -5.08 -3.96
N SER A 200 4.62 -6.25 -3.58
CA SER A 200 4.77 -6.71 -2.19
C SER A 200 3.48 -6.59 -1.35
N THR A 201 2.31 -6.79 -2.00
CA THR A 201 1.00 -6.61 -1.39
C THR A 201 0.55 -7.90 -0.69
N TYR A 202 -0.07 -7.76 0.49
CA TYR A 202 -0.59 -8.89 1.26
C TYR A 202 -2.01 -9.30 0.83
N ALA A 203 -2.36 -10.55 1.14
CA ALA A 203 -3.70 -11.12 0.95
C ALA A 203 -4.56 -11.01 2.21
N ASP A 204 -3.95 -11.28 3.37
CA ASP A 204 -4.59 -11.36 4.68
C ASP A 204 -3.82 -10.50 5.70
N LEU A 205 -4.49 -9.48 6.23
CA LEU A 205 -3.88 -8.56 7.20
C LEU A 205 -3.54 -9.25 8.52
N GLU A 206 -4.39 -10.17 9.02
CA GLU A 206 -4.15 -10.83 10.29
C GLU A 206 -2.91 -11.71 10.23
N GLN A 207 -2.70 -12.41 9.13
CA GLN A 207 -1.50 -13.23 8.91
C GLN A 207 -0.24 -12.37 8.84
N VAL A 208 -0.27 -11.23 8.15
CA VAL A 208 0.90 -10.33 8.08
C VAL A 208 1.22 -9.72 9.45
N VAL A 209 0.21 -9.31 10.22
CA VAL A 209 0.42 -8.83 11.59
C VAL A 209 0.98 -9.94 12.49
N ALA A 210 0.53 -11.19 12.30
CA ALA A 210 1.05 -12.33 13.05
C ALA A 210 2.52 -12.61 12.73
N GLU A 211 2.89 -12.55 11.44
CA GLU A 211 4.29 -12.73 11.01
C GLU A 211 5.19 -11.58 11.48
N ASP A 212 4.72 -10.34 11.41
CA ASP A 212 5.47 -9.19 11.93
C ASP A 212 5.73 -9.31 13.45
N LEU A 213 4.72 -9.72 14.22
CA LEU A 213 4.87 -10.01 15.65
C LEU A 213 5.91 -11.11 15.92
N LYS A 214 5.85 -12.21 15.15
CA LYS A 214 6.79 -13.33 15.25
C LYS A 214 8.22 -12.88 14.95
N ASN A 215 8.43 -12.07 13.91
CA ASN A 215 9.73 -11.51 13.54
C ASN A 215 10.30 -10.61 14.65
N GLN A 216 9.43 -9.96 15.42
CA GLN A 216 9.77 -9.18 16.61
C GLN A 216 9.93 -10.03 17.90
N GLY A 217 9.77 -11.35 17.82
CA GLY A 217 9.90 -12.28 18.95
C GLY A 217 8.64 -12.40 19.82
N PHE A 218 7.48 -11.94 19.34
CA PHE A 218 6.20 -12.08 20.00
C PHE A 218 5.40 -13.28 19.48
N PRO A 219 4.52 -13.89 20.29
CA PRO A 219 3.63 -14.96 19.84
C PRO A 219 2.61 -14.46 18.80
N GLU A 220 2.47 -15.21 17.71
CA GLU A 220 1.57 -14.90 16.57
C GLU A 220 0.11 -14.70 17.01
N PHE A 221 -0.39 -15.44 18.01
CA PHE A 221 -1.77 -15.33 18.51
C PHE A 221 -2.14 -13.95 19.07
N LEU A 222 -1.15 -13.08 19.31
CA LEU A 222 -1.40 -11.70 19.73
C LEU A 222 -1.95 -10.81 18.59
N ALA A 223 -1.82 -11.22 17.33
CA ALA A 223 -2.37 -10.50 16.18
C ALA A 223 -3.89 -10.28 16.32
N SER A 224 -4.63 -11.35 16.64
CA SER A 224 -6.09 -11.26 16.87
C SER A 224 -6.45 -10.29 17.99
N SER A 225 -5.63 -10.21 19.05
CA SER A 225 -5.84 -9.25 20.13
C SER A 225 -5.58 -7.81 19.69
N ALA A 226 -4.52 -7.56 18.91
CA ALA A 226 -4.21 -6.23 18.38
C ALA A 226 -5.33 -5.73 17.44
N ILE A 227 -5.81 -6.59 16.55
CA ILE A 227 -6.92 -6.30 15.65
C ILE A 227 -8.22 -6.03 16.43
N LEU A 228 -8.52 -6.85 17.46
CA LEU A 228 -9.66 -6.63 18.34
C LEU A 228 -9.58 -5.27 19.05
N MET A 229 -8.39 -4.88 19.53
CA MET A 229 -8.20 -3.58 20.18
C MET A 229 -8.34 -2.43 19.17
N GLY A 230 -7.90 -2.59 17.94
CA GLY A 230 -8.16 -1.64 16.84
C GLY A 230 -9.66 -1.41 16.67
N ARG A 231 -10.48 -2.46 16.74
CA ARG A 231 -11.93 -2.36 16.60
C ARG A 231 -12.61 -1.73 17.83
N VAL A 232 -12.22 -2.14 19.05
CA VAL A 232 -12.91 -1.75 20.30
C VAL A 232 -12.45 -0.37 20.79
N ILE A 233 -11.17 -0.11 20.79
CA ILE A 233 -10.56 1.13 21.32
C ILE A 233 -10.30 2.13 20.19
N GLY A 234 -9.79 1.65 19.05
CA GLY A 234 -9.51 2.47 17.88
C GLY A 234 -10.76 2.84 17.06
N HIS A 235 -11.89 2.20 17.31
CA HIS A 235 -13.13 2.32 16.51
C HIS A 235 -12.90 2.07 15.02
N ARG A 236 -11.91 1.20 14.68
CA ARG A 236 -11.51 0.85 13.32
C ARG A 236 -11.67 -0.63 13.09
N ASN A 237 -12.50 -0.98 12.11
CA ASN A 237 -12.57 -2.36 11.64
C ASN A 237 -11.45 -2.58 10.60
N LEU A 238 -10.27 -3.00 11.07
CA LEU A 238 -9.10 -3.24 10.22
C LEU A 238 -9.34 -4.37 9.20
N LEU A 239 -10.26 -5.30 9.50
CA LEU A 239 -10.68 -6.40 8.63
C LEU A 239 -12.04 -6.13 7.95
N ALA A 240 -12.43 -4.86 7.77
CA ALA A 240 -13.68 -4.54 7.07
C ALA A 240 -13.63 -4.96 5.59
N ARG A 241 -12.45 -4.94 5.00
CA ARG A 241 -12.12 -5.47 3.68
C ARG A 241 -10.87 -6.30 3.80
N ASP A 242 -10.92 -7.49 3.23
CA ASP A 242 -9.78 -8.37 3.13
C ASP A 242 -9.31 -8.39 1.66
N PRO A 243 -8.04 -8.09 1.36
CA PRO A 243 -7.55 -8.05 -0.01
C PRO A 243 -7.87 -9.32 -0.81
N VAL A 244 -7.74 -10.50 -0.20
CA VAL A 244 -8.03 -11.79 -0.86
C VAL A 244 -9.51 -11.94 -1.25
N GLU A 245 -10.44 -11.35 -0.49
CA GLU A 245 -11.86 -11.35 -0.82
C GLU A 245 -12.22 -10.24 -1.81
N VAL A 246 -11.57 -9.09 -1.70
CA VAL A 246 -11.82 -7.94 -2.58
C VAL A 246 -11.34 -8.22 -4.00
N ILE A 247 -10.18 -8.86 -4.17
CA ILE A 247 -9.63 -9.15 -5.51
C ILE A 247 -10.58 -10.03 -6.34
N ARG A 248 -11.37 -10.88 -5.72
CA ARG A 248 -12.38 -11.74 -6.39
C ARG A 248 -13.56 -10.95 -6.98
N GLN A 249 -13.67 -9.66 -6.66
CA GLN A 249 -14.83 -8.83 -7.02
C GLN A 249 -14.50 -7.75 -8.06
N VAL A 250 -13.24 -7.69 -8.50
CA VAL A 250 -12.78 -6.60 -9.38
C VAL A 250 -13.11 -6.83 -10.87
N GLY A 251 -13.51 -8.04 -11.24
CA GLY A 251 -13.84 -8.41 -12.62
C GLY A 251 -12.61 -8.52 -13.50
N ASN A 252 -12.82 -8.65 -14.80
CA ASN A 252 -11.77 -8.94 -15.79
C ASN A 252 -10.89 -7.73 -16.15
N ARG A 253 -10.66 -6.80 -15.22
CA ARG A 253 -9.75 -5.67 -15.43
C ARG A 253 -8.30 -6.10 -15.19
N PRO A 254 -7.32 -5.53 -15.93
CA PRO A 254 -5.92 -5.93 -15.81
C PRO A 254 -5.35 -5.70 -14.41
N ILE A 255 -4.75 -6.74 -13.83
CA ILE A 255 -4.00 -6.67 -12.58
C ILE A 255 -2.62 -7.29 -12.80
N TYR A 256 -1.59 -6.62 -12.32
CA TYR A 256 -0.23 -7.17 -12.26
C TYR A 256 0.20 -7.31 -10.80
N VAL A 257 0.74 -8.45 -10.42
CA VAL A 257 1.26 -8.71 -9.08
C VAL A 257 2.74 -9.06 -9.18
N VAL A 258 3.58 -8.30 -8.50
CA VAL A 258 5.00 -8.62 -8.34
C VAL A 258 5.34 -8.80 -6.87
N HIS A 259 6.19 -9.79 -6.56
CA HIS A 259 6.60 -10.09 -5.19
C HIS A 259 7.89 -10.88 -5.18
N SER A 260 8.76 -10.59 -4.21
CA SER A 260 10.02 -11.33 -4.02
C SER A 260 9.87 -12.51 -3.07
N GLN A 261 10.62 -13.58 -3.33
CA GLN A 261 10.73 -14.73 -2.43
C GLN A 261 11.53 -14.42 -1.16
N GLU A 262 12.37 -13.38 -1.20
CA GLU A 262 13.16 -12.91 -0.06
C GLU A 262 12.43 -11.85 0.80
N ASP A 263 11.19 -11.49 0.46
CA ASP A 263 10.39 -10.55 1.26
C ASP A 263 10.09 -11.17 2.63
N THR A 264 10.80 -10.68 3.66
CA THR A 264 10.67 -11.18 5.04
C THR A 264 9.55 -10.48 5.81
N ARG A 265 9.06 -9.34 5.32
CA ARG A 265 7.97 -8.58 5.96
C ARG A 265 6.60 -9.09 5.54
N VAL A 266 6.42 -9.30 4.25
CA VAL A 266 5.20 -9.89 3.67
C VAL A 266 5.60 -11.16 2.91
N PRO A 267 5.43 -12.35 3.50
CA PRO A 267 5.85 -13.58 2.86
C PRO A 267 5.22 -13.80 1.49
N ILE A 268 5.97 -14.36 0.54
CA ILE A 268 5.56 -14.61 -0.85
C ILE A 268 4.22 -15.36 -0.96
N ASP A 269 3.85 -16.15 0.03
CA ASP A 269 2.60 -16.91 0.04
C ASP A 269 1.38 -15.99 0.05
N GLN A 270 1.50 -14.76 0.58
CA GLN A 270 0.47 -13.73 0.51
C GLN A 270 0.16 -13.34 -0.96
N ALA A 271 1.19 -13.10 -1.76
CA ALA A 271 1.01 -12.80 -3.18
C ALA A 271 0.49 -14.01 -3.97
N ARG A 272 0.96 -15.21 -3.63
CA ARG A 272 0.44 -16.46 -4.24
C ARG A 272 -1.04 -16.65 -3.97
N GLU A 273 -1.48 -16.36 -2.75
CA GLU A 273 -2.88 -16.42 -2.35
C GLU A 273 -3.73 -15.39 -3.11
N LEU A 274 -3.29 -14.13 -3.21
CA LEU A 274 -3.95 -13.10 -4.02
C LEU A 274 -4.12 -13.53 -5.47
N VAL A 275 -3.05 -14.00 -6.09
CA VAL A 275 -3.06 -14.45 -7.49
C VAL A 275 -3.96 -15.66 -7.68
N ALA A 276 -3.95 -16.61 -6.73
CA ALA A 276 -4.83 -17.78 -6.79
C ALA A 276 -6.30 -17.38 -6.66
N ALA A 277 -6.62 -16.44 -5.76
CA ALA A 277 -7.97 -15.92 -5.57
C ALA A 277 -8.50 -15.21 -6.83
N ALA A 278 -7.68 -14.34 -7.42
CA ALA A 278 -8.01 -13.64 -8.67
C ALA A 278 -8.26 -14.61 -9.82
N ARG A 279 -7.36 -15.58 -10.02
CA ARG A 279 -7.51 -16.60 -11.07
C ARG A 279 -8.76 -17.48 -10.88
N ALA A 280 -9.06 -17.85 -9.64
CA ALA A 280 -10.26 -18.63 -9.32
C ALA A 280 -11.55 -17.85 -9.60
N ALA A 281 -11.53 -16.52 -9.51
CA ALA A 281 -12.63 -15.63 -9.88
C ALA A 281 -12.73 -15.38 -11.39
N GLY A 282 -11.72 -15.79 -12.17
CA GLY A 282 -11.66 -15.55 -13.61
C GLY A 282 -11.10 -14.17 -13.98
N ASP A 283 -10.40 -13.51 -13.06
CA ASP A 283 -9.84 -12.19 -13.28
C ASP A 283 -8.59 -12.23 -14.18
N ASN A 284 -8.31 -11.11 -14.83
CA ASN A 284 -7.14 -10.92 -15.69
C ASN A 284 -5.91 -10.55 -14.85
N VAL A 285 -5.26 -11.56 -14.26
CA VAL A 285 -4.10 -11.37 -13.38
C VAL A 285 -2.82 -11.95 -13.99
N THR A 286 -1.80 -11.08 -14.12
CA THR A 286 -0.42 -11.46 -14.42
C THR A 286 0.39 -11.45 -13.11
N ALA A 287 1.28 -12.40 -12.93
CA ALA A 287 2.14 -12.46 -11.75
C ALA A 287 3.61 -12.64 -12.15
N TRP A 288 4.48 -11.97 -11.40
CA TRP A 288 5.92 -12.12 -11.48
C TRP A 288 6.49 -12.29 -10.08
N PHE A 289 7.00 -13.48 -9.77
CA PHE A 289 7.65 -13.81 -8.52
C PHE A 289 9.15 -13.82 -8.73
N THR A 290 9.87 -12.96 -7.99
CA THR A 290 11.31 -12.78 -8.11
C THR A 290 12.04 -13.61 -7.06
N ASP A 291 13.31 -13.94 -7.35
CA ASP A 291 14.15 -14.71 -6.42
C ASP A 291 14.80 -13.80 -5.36
N HIS A 292 15.05 -12.53 -5.71
CA HIS A 292 15.78 -11.58 -4.87
C HIS A 292 15.02 -10.26 -4.66
N GLY A 293 15.37 -9.58 -3.56
CA GLY A 293 14.83 -8.30 -3.13
C GLY A 293 14.01 -8.46 -1.84
N GLU A 294 14.34 -7.69 -0.81
CA GLU A 294 13.51 -7.56 0.38
C GLU A 294 12.22 -6.81 0.06
N HIS A 295 11.41 -6.54 1.07
CA HIS A 295 10.12 -5.88 0.95
C HIS A 295 10.20 -4.59 0.12
N VAL A 296 9.39 -4.47 -0.93
CA VAL A 296 9.31 -3.36 -1.92
C VAL A 296 10.64 -3.02 -2.63
N GLN A 297 11.58 -3.96 -2.69
CA GLN A 297 12.88 -3.75 -3.31
C GLN A 297 13.02 -4.37 -4.71
N THR A 298 11.96 -4.90 -5.29
CA THR A 298 12.02 -5.48 -6.64
C THR A 298 12.51 -4.46 -7.69
N PRO A 299 12.11 -3.14 -7.63
CA PRO A 299 12.62 -2.14 -8.57
C PRO A 299 14.14 -1.92 -8.50
N ALA A 300 14.76 -2.19 -7.34
CA ALA A 300 16.21 -2.07 -7.17
C ALA A 300 16.94 -3.38 -7.46
N ALA A 301 16.34 -4.52 -7.14
CA ALA A 301 16.94 -5.84 -7.40
C ALA A 301 16.94 -6.19 -8.90
N TYR A 302 15.93 -5.73 -9.65
CA TYR A 302 15.76 -6.01 -11.08
C TYR A 302 15.38 -4.73 -11.87
N PRO A 303 16.18 -3.68 -11.87
CA PRO A 303 15.75 -2.36 -12.32
C PRO A 303 15.30 -2.33 -13.78
N GLU A 304 16.00 -2.97 -14.70
CA GLU A 304 15.65 -2.98 -16.12
C GLU A 304 14.44 -3.88 -16.39
N GLU A 305 14.36 -5.03 -15.76
CA GLU A 305 13.25 -5.97 -15.96
C GLU A 305 11.96 -5.44 -15.30
N PHE A 306 12.06 -4.87 -14.10
CA PHE A 306 10.94 -4.24 -13.43
C PHE A 306 10.37 -3.10 -14.26
N GLU A 307 11.21 -2.20 -14.76
CA GLU A 307 10.80 -1.11 -15.62
C GLU A 307 10.12 -1.61 -16.90
N GLN A 308 10.72 -2.60 -17.57
CA GLN A 308 10.12 -3.19 -18.77
C GLN A 308 8.72 -3.76 -18.50
N ARG A 309 8.54 -4.46 -17.39
CA ARG A 309 7.27 -5.08 -17.01
C ARG A 309 6.23 -4.05 -16.58
N LEU A 310 6.62 -3.08 -15.75
CA LEU A 310 5.76 -1.98 -15.27
C LEU A 310 5.24 -1.15 -16.46
N VAL A 311 6.15 -0.68 -17.29
CA VAL A 311 5.85 0.13 -18.47
C VAL A 311 5.03 -0.68 -19.50
N GLY A 312 5.44 -1.93 -19.76
CA GLY A 312 4.74 -2.82 -20.69
C GLY A 312 3.31 -3.10 -20.26
N PHE A 313 3.09 -3.35 -18.98
CA PHE A 313 1.76 -3.56 -18.41
C PHE A 313 0.86 -2.34 -18.60
N PHE A 314 1.30 -1.15 -18.22
CA PHE A 314 0.48 0.05 -18.35
C PHE A 314 0.28 0.47 -19.81
N ARG A 315 1.26 0.30 -20.71
CA ARG A 315 1.07 0.53 -22.15
C ARG A 315 -0.02 -0.38 -22.74
N GLN A 316 -0.01 -1.64 -22.37
CA GLN A 316 -1.01 -2.60 -22.85
C GLN A 316 -2.40 -2.31 -22.28
N SER A 317 -2.50 -1.85 -21.05
CA SER A 317 -3.76 -1.69 -20.31
C SER A 317 -4.41 -0.31 -20.48
N LEU A 318 -3.61 0.74 -20.67
CA LEU A 318 -4.07 2.15 -20.72
C LEU A 318 -3.92 2.79 -22.10
N GLY A 319 -3.33 2.08 -23.05
CA GLY A 319 -2.91 2.66 -24.32
C GLY A 319 -1.46 3.16 -24.28
N GLN A 320 -0.94 3.51 -25.45
CA GLN A 320 0.43 4.05 -25.57
C GLN A 320 0.44 5.55 -25.26
N PRO A 321 1.52 6.05 -24.62
CA PRO A 321 1.78 7.48 -24.55
C PRO A 321 1.97 8.10 -25.92
#